data_131d5246f324cd90e5e464c69b13ae41
#
_entry.id   131d5246f324cd90e5e464c69b13ae41
#
_cell.length_a   1.000
_cell.length_b   1.000
_cell.length_c   1.000
_cell.angle_alpha   90.00
_cell.angle_beta   90.00
_cell.angle_gamma   90.00
#
_symmetry.space_group_name_H-M   'P 1'
#
loop_
_entity.id
_entity.type
_entity.pdbx_description
1 polymer ?
#
loop_
_entity_poly.entity_id
_entity_poly.type
_entity_poly.pdbx_seq_one_letter_code
_entity_poly.pdbx_strand_id
1 'polypeptide(L)'
;MAETKRRARGEDSIYYDRSRERWTGTITVGWKPDGRRDRITVRGKTETEVKDKLRIKHTEPAAGIRTPANYTVELCLMDWLGTLNTQAESTVTGYRITVRHLTGLIGTVKLVELKVRDVDFALGTLAKRLSTRSVRLARMILIQAIRNAMVNDLVVRNVADLAAVPTGRPGRPSRSLNLEQALAVLDAAKGERLWPYVAVSMLGGIRTEEARALRWSEVDLEAGTVAVYRSVRGTGETKTEKSRRVFQIPDLAVQALRELVLKQAAARAKAGAAWKENNLVFCTALGGPMYATDVRSL
;
A
#
# COMPACT_ATOMS: atom_id res chain seq x y z
N MET A 1 -9.33 50.51 -48.35
CA MET A 1 -8.62 49.21 -48.22
C MET A 1 -8.08 49.11 -46.79
N ALA A 2 -8.59 48.17 -46.00
CA ALA A 2 -8.14 48.01 -44.63
C ALA A 2 -6.82 47.21 -44.62
N GLU A 3 -5.76 47.80 -44.12
CA GLU A 3 -4.44 47.15 -43.93
C GLU A 3 -4.56 45.97 -43.03
N THR A 4 -4.32 44.76 -43.56
CA THR A 4 -4.26 43.52 -42.79
C THR A 4 -2.93 43.47 -42.01
N LYS A 5 -2.95 43.94 -40.78
CA LYS A 5 -1.80 43.90 -39.86
C LYS A 5 -1.30 42.46 -39.76
N ARG A 6 -0.08 42.19 -40.23
CA ARG A 6 0.60 40.90 -40.08
C ARG A 6 0.78 40.61 -38.58
N ARG A 7 0.21 39.50 -38.12
CA ARG A 7 0.31 39.03 -36.72
C ARG A 7 1.75 38.69 -36.36
N ALA A 8 2.16 38.99 -35.13
CA ALA A 8 3.47 38.62 -34.61
C ALA A 8 3.59 37.10 -34.47
N ARG A 9 4.82 36.57 -34.61
CA ARG A 9 5.10 35.14 -34.44
C ARG A 9 4.87 34.74 -32.97
N GLY A 10 3.81 33.93 -32.70
CA GLY A 10 3.47 33.47 -31.35
C GLY A 10 2.13 33.98 -30.81
N GLU A 11 1.43 34.87 -31.52
CA GLU A 11 0.11 35.32 -31.08
C GLU A 11 -0.98 34.26 -31.30
N ASP A 12 -1.89 34.16 -30.32
CA ASP A 12 -3.06 33.31 -30.38
C ASP A 12 -3.96 33.67 -31.58
N SER A 13 -4.50 32.63 -32.23
CA SER A 13 -5.45 32.85 -33.32
C SER A 13 -6.86 32.89 -32.74
N ILE A 14 -7.48 34.10 -32.76
CA ILE A 14 -8.90 34.27 -32.39
C ILE A 14 -9.66 34.70 -33.63
N TYR A 15 -10.77 34.03 -33.95
CA TYR A 15 -11.65 34.36 -35.07
C TYR A 15 -13.08 33.94 -34.77
N TYR A 16 -14.04 34.59 -35.48
CA TYR A 16 -15.43 34.20 -35.41
C TYR A 16 -15.75 33.12 -36.46
N ASP A 17 -16.15 31.95 -35.98
CA ASP A 17 -16.58 30.84 -36.84
C ASP A 17 -18.04 31.01 -37.19
N ARG A 18 -18.29 31.51 -38.42
CA ARG A 18 -19.64 31.78 -38.94
C ARG A 18 -20.48 30.51 -39.08
N SER A 19 -19.87 29.37 -39.33
CA SER A 19 -20.58 28.09 -39.50
C SER A 19 -21.14 27.56 -38.19
N ARG A 20 -20.52 27.95 -37.06
CA ARG A 20 -20.89 27.52 -35.72
C ARG A 20 -21.38 28.65 -34.83
N GLU A 21 -21.49 29.86 -35.40
CA GLU A 21 -21.92 31.08 -34.71
C GLU A 21 -21.19 31.32 -33.35
N ARG A 22 -19.87 31.07 -33.31
CA ARG A 22 -19.07 31.16 -32.09
C ARG A 22 -17.69 31.71 -32.35
N TRP A 23 -17.15 32.41 -31.36
CA TRP A 23 -15.76 32.78 -31.33
C TRP A 23 -14.89 31.54 -31.04
N THR A 24 -13.81 31.38 -31.79
CA THR A 24 -12.87 30.27 -31.67
C THR A 24 -11.47 30.83 -31.50
N GLY A 25 -10.75 30.32 -30.49
CA GLY A 25 -9.36 30.66 -30.24
C GLY A 25 -8.49 29.42 -30.27
N THR A 26 -7.26 29.52 -30.77
CA THR A 26 -6.30 28.42 -30.84
C THR A 26 -4.94 28.87 -30.35
N ILE A 27 -4.38 28.08 -29.42
CA ILE A 27 -3.03 28.24 -28.87
C ILE A 27 -2.19 27.01 -29.23
N THR A 28 -0.90 27.20 -29.54
CA THR A 28 0.08 26.12 -29.71
C THR A 28 0.74 25.85 -28.37
N VAL A 29 0.58 24.61 -27.85
CA VAL A 29 1.08 24.20 -26.52
C VAL A 29 2.36 23.36 -26.61
N GLY A 30 2.80 23.02 -27.82
CA GLY A 30 4.03 22.23 -28.01
C GLY A 30 4.08 21.58 -29.39
N TRP A 31 4.86 20.50 -29.47
CA TRP A 31 5.04 19.69 -30.67
C TRP A 31 4.75 18.23 -30.32
N LYS A 32 4.02 17.57 -31.21
CA LYS A 32 3.77 16.11 -31.11
C LYS A 32 5.03 15.35 -31.52
N PRO A 33 5.16 14.05 -31.12
CA PRO A 33 6.28 13.19 -31.54
C PRO A 33 6.43 13.08 -33.07
N ASP A 34 5.35 13.33 -33.82
CA ASP A 34 5.33 13.33 -35.30
C ASP A 34 5.80 14.66 -35.92
N GLY A 35 6.29 15.61 -35.12
CA GLY A 35 6.77 16.92 -35.55
C GLY A 35 5.65 17.93 -35.87
N ARG A 36 4.39 17.60 -35.65
CA ARG A 36 3.26 18.54 -35.83
C ARG A 36 3.04 19.40 -34.58
N ARG A 37 2.53 20.61 -34.79
CA ARG A 37 2.17 21.49 -33.67
C ARG A 37 1.02 20.91 -32.88
N ASP A 38 1.20 20.78 -31.56
CA ASP A 38 0.13 20.45 -30.64
C ASP A 38 -0.67 21.71 -30.32
N ARG A 39 -1.97 21.72 -30.65
CA ARG A 39 -2.82 22.90 -30.56
C ARG A 39 -4.07 22.60 -29.73
N ILE A 40 -4.36 23.51 -28.79
CA ILE A 40 -5.60 23.51 -28.03
C ILE A 40 -6.53 24.55 -28.64
N THR A 41 -7.81 24.17 -28.89
CA THR A 41 -8.85 25.04 -29.39
C THR A 41 -9.87 25.29 -28.30
N VAL A 42 -10.16 26.56 -28.00
CA VAL A 42 -11.23 27.00 -27.09
C VAL A 42 -12.33 27.73 -27.86
N ARG A 43 -13.55 27.68 -27.35
CA ARG A 43 -14.72 28.31 -27.98
C ARG A 43 -15.52 29.06 -26.95
N GLY A 44 -16.16 30.18 -27.39
CA GLY A 44 -17.00 31.00 -26.53
C GLY A 44 -18.06 31.76 -27.35
N LYS A 45 -19.03 32.31 -26.65
CA LYS A 45 -20.06 33.15 -27.27
C LYS A 45 -19.55 34.57 -27.61
N THR A 46 -18.56 35.04 -26.85
CA THR A 46 -17.94 36.35 -27.03
C THR A 46 -16.43 36.22 -27.22
N GLU A 47 -15.82 37.22 -27.85
CA GLU A 47 -14.35 37.30 -28.01
C GLU A 47 -13.64 37.37 -26.67
N THR A 48 -14.21 38.12 -25.71
CA THR A 48 -13.68 38.28 -24.37
C THR A 48 -13.64 36.94 -23.63
N GLU A 49 -14.72 36.15 -23.71
CA GLU A 49 -14.76 34.79 -23.11
C GLU A 49 -13.65 33.88 -23.67
N VAL A 50 -13.40 33.98 -24.98
CA VAL A 50 -12.33 33.19 -25.62
C VAL A 50 -10.96 33.69 -25.20
N LYS A 51 -10.73 34.99 -25.05
CA LYS A 51 -9.48 35.57 -24.53
C LYS A 51 -9.20 35.11 -23.10
N ASP A 52 -10.20 35.11 -22.23
CA ASP A 52 -10.05 34.65 -20.85
C ASP A 52 -9.75 33.15 -20.79
N LYS A 53 -10.45 32.34 -21.59
CA LYS A 53 -10.17 30.91 -21.71
C LYS A 53 -8.75 30.63 -22.25
N LEU A 54 -8.28 31.38 -23.22
CA LEU A 54 -6.92 31.29 -23.75
C LEU A 54 -5.89 31.68 -22.69
N ARG A 55 -6.13 32.75 -21.92
CA ARG A 55 -5.24 33.18 -20.84
C ARG A 55 -5.07 32.08 -19.76
N ILE A 56 -6.18 31.42 -19.39
CA ILE A 56 -6.12 30.26 -18.48
C ILE A 56 -5.31 29.13 -19.12
N LYS A 57 -5.53 28.87 -20.41
CA LYS A 57 -4.80 27.83 -21.16
C LYS A 57 -3.32 28.14 -21.40
N HIS A 58 -2.92 29.41 -21.42
CA HIS A 58 -1.53 29.81 -21.45
C HIS A 58 -0.79 29.50 -20.15
N THR A 59 -1.45 29.61 -19.00
CA THR A 59 -0.84 29.28 -17.71
C THR A 59 -0.70 27.77 -17.48
N GLU A 60 -1.62 26.95 -18.03
CA GLU A 60 -1.54 25.48 -17.97
C GLU A 60 -0.37 24.89 -18.78
N PRO A 61 -0.18 25.25 -20.07
CA PRO A 61 0.95 24.74 -20.89
C PRO A 61 2.31 25.23 -20.47
N ALA A 62 2.41 26.47 -19.94
CA ALA A 62 3.66 26.99 -19.39
C ALA A 62 4.21 26.14 -18.21
N ALA A 63 3.32 25.42 -17.52
CA ALA A 63 3.66 24.46 -16.50
C ALA A 63 3.79 23.00 -17.01
N GLY A 64 3.59 22.76 -18.32
CA GLY A 64 3.67 21.41 -18.93
C GLY A 64 2.48 20.50 -18.63
N ILE A 65 1.42 20.99 -17.97
CA ILE A 65 0.34 20.17 -17.42
C ILE A 65 -0.63 19.70 -18.50
N ARG A 66 -0.93 18.41 -18.53
CA ARG A 66 -1.82 17.74 -19.50
C ARG A 66 -2.91 16.91 -18.80
N THR A 67 -3.66 17.51 -17.90
CA THR A 67 -4.72 16.77 -17.19
C THR A 67 -5.89 16.47 -18.13
N PRO A 68 -6.28 15.21 -18.31
CA PRO A 68 -7.53 14.87 -19.00
C PRO A 68 -8.73 15.50 -18.26
N ALA A 69 -9.72 15.99 -19.01
CA ALA A 69 -10.88 16.70 -18.43
C ALA A 69 -11.66 15.90 -17.36
N ASN A 70 -11.58 14.56 -17.44
CA ASN A 70 -12.26 13.63 -16.52
C ASN A 70 -11.31 12.93 -15.54
N TYR A 71 -10.07 13.41 -15.34
CA TYR A 71 -9.13 12.79 -14.42
C TYR A 71 -9.50 13.11 -12.97
N THR A 72 -10.00 12.10 -12.26
CA THR A 72 -10.51 12.22 -10.89
C THR A 72 -9.48 11.75 -9.86
N VAL A 73 -9.75 12.05 -8.58
CA VAL A 73 -8.96 11.52 -7.45
C VAL A 73 -8.95 9.99 -7.45
N GLU A 74 -10.06 9.35 -7.80
CA GLU A 74 -10.12 7.89 -7.90
C GLU A 74 -9.16 7.35 -8.96
N LEU A 75 -9.16 7.91 -10.18
CA LEU A 75 -8.22 7.52 -11.24
C LEU A 75 -6.78 7.73 -10.80
N CYS A 76 -6.47 8.86 -10.17
CA CYS A 76 -5.15 9.14 -9.62
C CYS A 76 -4.70 8.09 -8.59
N LEU A 77 -5.58 7.66 -7.69
CA LEU A 77 -5.30 6.63 -6.69
C LEU A 77 -5.12 5.25 -7.33
N MET A 78 -5.90 4.91 -8.35
CA MET A 78 -5.79 3.64 -9.08
C MET A 78 -4.51 3.58 -9.91
N ASP A 79 -4.15 4.65 -10.62
CA ASP A 79 -2.90 4.74 -11.37
C ASP A 79 -1.70 4.55 -10.45
N TRP A 80 -1.69 5.22 -9.28
CA TRP A 80 -0.64 5.02 -8.29
C TRP A 80 -0.58 3.59 -7.78
N LEU A 81 -1.71 2.94 -7.47
CA LEU A 81 -1.73 1.53 -7.08
C LEU A 81 -1.12 0.62 -8.16
N GLY A 82 -1.33 0.94 -9.42
CA GLY A 82 -0.74 0.23 -10.57
C GLY A 82 0.78 0.31 -10.65
N THR A 83 1.40 1.33 -10.01
CA THR A 83 2.87 1.46 -9.97
C THR A 83 3.54 0.60 -8.90
N LEU A 84 2.78 -0.03 -7.99
CA LEU A 84 3.30 -0.74 -6.82
C LEU A 84 3.73 -2.19 -7.13
N ASN A 85 4.56 -2.38 -8.16
CA ASN A 85 4.95 -3.71 -8.62
C ASN A 85 5.99 -4.42 -7.73
N THR A 86 6.72 -3.66 -6.90
CA THR A 86 7.79 -4.18 -6.02
C THR A 86 7.32 -4.41 -4.58
N GLN A 87 6.09 -4.02 -4.26
CA GLN A 87 5.54 -4.13 -2.90
C GLN A 87 4.96 -5.52 -2.64
N ALA A 88 5.08 -5.98 -1.38
CA ALA A 88 4.43 -7.23 -0.96
C ALA A 88 2.90 -7.12 -1.14
N GLU A 89 2.27 -8.19 -1.64
CA GLU A 89 0.81 -8.22 -1.90
C GLU A 89 -0.04 -7.85 -0.68
N SER A 90 0.39 -8.26 0.53
CA SER A 90 -0.27 -7.88 1.78
C SER A 90 -0.25 -6.37 2.03
N THR A 91 0.80 -5.67 1.61
CA THR A 91 0.92 -4.21 1.69
C THR A 91 -0.02 -3.55 0.69
N VAL A 92 -0.01 -4.02 -0.56
CA VAL A 92 -0.89 -3.50 -1.62
C VAL A 92 -2.36 -3.71 -1.24
N THR A 93 -2.72 -4.87 -0.68
CA THR A 93 -4.07 -5.14 -0.17
C THR A 93 -4.48 -4.16 0.93
N GLY A 94 -3.57 -3.85 1.87
CA GLY A 94 -3.80 -2.82 2.88
C GLY A 94 -4.01 -1.41 2.26
N TYR A 95 -3.27 -1.09 1.22
CA TYR A 95 -3.44 0.18 0.49
C TYR A 95 -4.77 0.22 -0.28
N ARG A 96 -5.18 -0.87 -0.95
CA ARG A 96 -6.48 -0.97 -1.62
C ARG A 96 -7.65 -0.71 -0.68
N ILE A 97 -7.59 -1.23 0.55
CA ILE A 97 -8.61 -0.96 1.58
C ILE A 97 -8.65 0.54 1.91
N THR A 98 -7.50 1.16 2.09
CA THR A 98 -7.41 2.58 2.41
C THR A 98 -7.85 3.46 1.24
N VAL A 99 -7.48 3.10 0.01
CA VAL A 99 -7.94 3.77 -1.22
C VAL A 99 -9.47 3.74 -1.31
N ARG A 100 -10.11 2.57 -1.05
CA ARG A 100 -11.57 2.46 -1.03
C ARG A 100 -12.24 3.41 -0.03
N HIS A 101 -11.60 3.66 1.12
CA HIS A 101 -12.11 4.66 2.07
C HIS A 101 -12.02 6.09 1.52
N LEU A 102 -10.95 6.42 0.80
CA LEU A 102 -10.77 7.75 0.19
C LEU A 102 -11.70 7.96 -1.01
N THR A 103 -11.80 6.97 -1.90
CA THR A 103 -12.64 7.07 -3.10
C THR A 103 -14.11 7.21 -2.75
N GLY A 104 -14.59 6.58 -1.66
CA GLY A 104 -15.94 6.75 -1.17
C GLY A 104 -16.27 8.16 -0.63
N LEU A 105 -15.27 9.02 -0.43
CA LEU A 105 -15.46 10.39 0.10
C LEU A 105 -15.14 11.48 -0.93
N ILE A 106 -14.06 11.33 -1.67
CA ILE A 106 -13.54 12.34 -2.60
C ILE A 106 -13.18 11.78 -3.99
N GLY A 107 -13.50 10.51 -4.28
CA GLY A 107 -13.10 9.83 -5.51
C GLY A 107 -13.60 10.50 -6.79
N THR A 108 -14.81 11.06 -6.78
CA THR A 108 -15.45 11.72 -7.92
C THR A 108 -14.95 13.15 -8.17
N VAL A 109 -14.19 13.73 -7.23
CA VAL A 109 -13.64 15.07 -7.38
C VAL A 109 -12.58 15.05 -8.47
N LYS A 110 -12.63 15.99 -9.43
CA LYS A 110 -11.57 16.13 -10.42
C LYS A 110 -10.27 16.54 -9.75
N LEU A 111 -9.16 15.89 -10.12
CA LEU A 111 -7.89 16.11 -9.45
C LEU A 111 -7.42 17.57 -9.48
N VAL A 112 -7.67 18.28 -10.58
CA VAL A 112 -7.35 19.72 -10.74
C VAL A 112 -8.22 20.63 -9.87
N GLU A 113 -9.40 20.18 -9.47
CA GLU A 113 -10.34 20.92 -8.63
C GLU A 113 -10.17 20.61 -7.14
N LEU A 114 -9.40 19.56 -6.80
CA LEU A 114 -9.19 19.14 -5.43
C LEU A 114 -8.53 20.25 -4.60
N LYS A 115 -9.11 20.56 -3.46
CA LYS A 115 -8.64 21.58 -2.51
C LYS A 115 -8.23 20.96 -1.19
N VAL A 116 -7.41 21.67 -0.42
CA VAL A 116 -7.00 21.24 0.92
C VAL A 116 -8.20 20.93 1.81
N ARG A 117 -9.25 21.75 1.76
CA ARG A 117 -10.50 21.56 2.52
C ARG A 117 -11.20 20.24 2.21
N ASP A 118 -11.09 19.72 0.98
CA ASP A 118 -11.73 18.47 0.59
C ASP A 118 -10.93 17.29 1.18
N VAL A 119 -9.61 17.43 1.23
CA VAL A 119 -8.72 16.47 1.91
C VAL A 119 -8.96 16.49 3.41
N ASP A 120 -9.03 17.67 4.04
CA ASP A 120 -9.30 17.82 5.47
C ASP A 120 -10.67 17.23 5.84
N PHE A 121 -11.71 17.46 5.01
CA PHE A 121 -13.02 16.84 5.18
C PHE A 121 -12.95 15.31 5.13
N ALA A 122 -12.24 14.75 4.15
CA ALA A 122 -12.08 13.31 4.02
C ALA A 122 -11.34 12.72 5.22
N LEU A 123 -10.21 13.31 5.62
CA LEU A 123 -9.42 12.84 6.76
C LEU A 123 -10.20 12.99 8.08
N GLY A 124 -10.92 14.10 8.27
CA GLY A 124 -11.80 14.34 9.43
C GLY A 124 -12.92 13.30 9.52
N THR A 125 -13.53 12.95 8.40
CA THR A 125 -14.57 11.91 8.32
C THR A 125 -13.99 10.52 8.65
N LEU A 126 -12.81 10.22 8.15
CA LEU A 126 -12.12 8.97 8.48
C LEU A 126 -11.72 8.89 9.96
N ALA A 127 -11.29 9.99 10.57
CA ALA A 127 -10.89 10.05 11.97
C ALA A 127 -12.03 9.69 12.94
N LYS A 128 -13.28 9.92 12.58
CA LYS A 128 -14.44 9.53 13.39
C LYS A 128 -14.56 8.02 13.60
N ARG A 129 -14.00 7.19 12.72
CA ARG A 129 -14.13 5.73 12.74
C ARG A 129 -12.83 4.94 12.69
N LEU A 130 -11.74 5.55 12.24
CA LEU A 130 -10.43 4.91 12.10
C LEU A 130 -9.42 5.44 13.14
N SER A 131 -8.36 4.67 13.39
CA SER A 131 -7.27 5.10 14.25
C SER A 131 -6.45 6.21 13.59
N THR A 132 -5.77 7.04 14.39
CA THR A 132 -4.84 8.08 13.91
C THR A 132 -3.79 7.49 12.94
N ARG A 133 -3.32 6.27 13.21
CA ARG A 133 -2.38 5.56 12.31
C ARG A 133 -3.01 5.33 10.92
N SER A 134 -4.26 4.89 10.86
CA SER A 134 -4.98 4.65 9.60
C SER A 134 -5.26 5.95 8.85
N VAL A 135 -5.58 7.03 9.56
CA VAL A 135 -5.76 8.36 8.97
C VAL A 135 -4.45 8.89 8.39
N ARG A 136 -3.32 8.73 9.10
CA ARG A 136 -1.98 9.04 8.58
C ARG A 136 -1.65 8.24 7.32
N LEU A 137 -2.01 6.96 7.29
CA LEU A 137 -1.83 6.12 6.12
C LEU A 137 -2.66 6.64 4.94
N ALA A 138 -3.91 7.02 5.15
CA ALA A 138 -4.77 7.58 4.10
C ALA A 138 -4.18 8.86 3.50
N ARG A 139 -3.71 9.79 4.35
CA ARG A 139 -3.01 11.00 3.89
C ARG A 139 -1.74 10.66 3.11
N MET A 140 -0.91 9.74 3.62
CA MET A 140 0.32 9.32 2.94
C MET A 140 0.03 8.75 1.55
N ILE A 141 -0.99 7.90 1.42
CA ILE A 141 -1.40 7.32 0.13
C ILE A 141 -1.83 8.43 -0.84
N LEU A 142 -2.65 9.37 -0.39
CA LEU A 142 -3.09 10.49 -1.23
C LEU A 142 -1.91 11.37 -1.67
N ILE A 143 -0.97 11.65 -0.78
CA ILE A 143 0.27 12.37 -1.10
C ILE A 143 1.06 11.63 -2.19
N GLN A 144 1.26 10.33 -2.06
CA GLN A 144 2.03 9.55 -3.02
C GLN A 144 1.33 9.47 -4.38
N ALA A 145 0.00 9.30 -4.39
CA ALA A 145 -0.79 9.28 -5.62
C ALA A 145 -0.71 10.63 -6.35
N ILE A 146 -0.89 11.75 -5.64
CA ILE A 146 -0.77 13.08 -6.25
C ILE A 146 0.67 13.36 -6.70
N ARG A 147 1.70 12.91 -5.98
CA ARG A 147 3.10 13.01 -6.43
C ARG A 147 3.32 12.23 -7.73
N ASN A 148 2.77 11.03 -7.83
CA ASN A 148 2.80 10.28 -9.09
C ASN A 148 2.12 11.05 -10.22
N ALA A 149 0.99 11.68 -9.96
CA ALA A 149 0.31 12.53 -10.94
C ALA A 149 1.15 13.76 -11.33
N MET A 150 1.89 14.37 -10.38
CA MET A 150 2.81 15.48 -10.65
C MET A 150 3.97 15.05 -11.54
N VAL A 151 4.56 13.88 -11.30
CA VAL A 151 5.63 13.31 -12.14
C VAL A 151 5.15 13.05 -13.58
N ASN A 152 3.85 12.78 -13.76
CA ASN A 152 3.23 12.58 -15.07
C ASN A 152 2.59 13.86 -15.64
N ASP A 153 2.96 15.03 -15.14
CA ASP A 153 2.50 16.35 -15.59
C ASP A 153 0.97 16.50 -15.58
N LEU A 154 0.28 15.84 -14.65
CA LEU A 154 -1.16 15.91 -14.52
C LEU A 154 -1.61 17.03 -13.56
N VAL A 155 -0.80 17.39 -12.56
CA VAL A 155 -1.07 18.51 -11.64
C VAL A 155 0.22 19.17 -11.20
N VAL A 156 0.16 20.45 -10.82
CA VAL A 156 1.33 21.24 -10.38
C VAL A 156 1.62 21.07 -8.90
N ARG A 157 0.57 20.92 -8.09
CA ARG A 157 0.67 21.04 -6.63
C ARG A 157 0.02 19.88 -5.91
N ASN A 158 0.70 19.41 -4.86
CA ASN A 158 0.15 18.39 -3.97
C ASN A 158 -0.63 19.04 -2.81
N VAL A 159 -1.93 19.10 -2.93
CA VAL A 159 -2.78 19.69 -1.90
C VAL A 159 -2.85 18.83 -0.62
N ALA A 160 -2.60 17.52 -0.72
CA ALA A 160 -2.58 16.63 0.44
C ALA A 160 -1.38 16.85 1.35
N ASP A 161 -0.27 17.41 0.85
CA ASP A 161 0.87 17.81 1.68
C ASP A 161 0.53 18.95 2.66
N LEU A 162 -0.49 19.74 2.36
CA LEU A 162 -0.92 20.88 3.17
C LEU A 162 -2.01 20.53 4.19
N ALA A 163 -2.66 19.36 4.03
CA ALA A 163 -3.74 18.93 4.90
C ALA A 163 -3.21 18.46 6.27
N ALA A 164 -3.92 18.78 7.34
CA ALA A 164 -3.61 18.31 8.69
C ALA A 164 -4.08 16.86 8.90
N VAL A 165 -3.41 16.14 9.80
CA VAL A 165 -3.88 14.81 10.24
C VAL A 165 -4.68 14.95 11.54
N PRO A 166 -6.00 14.80 11.51
CA PRO A 166 -6.79 14.81 12.73
C PRO A 166 -6.52 13.57 13.59
N THR A 167 -6.69 13.72 14.90
CA THR A 167 -6.64 12.59 15.83
C THR A 167 -7.84 11.68 15.60
N GLY A 168 -7.57 10.43 15.26
CA GLY A 168 -8.58 9.40 15.09
C GLY A 168 -8.88 8.67 16.41
N ARG A 169 -9.67 7.59 16.31
CA ARG A 169 -9.96 6.74 17.47
C ARG A 169 -8.68 6.15 18.07
N PRO A 170 -8.61 5.99 19.40
CA PRO A 170 -7.53 5.26 20.03
C PRO A 170 -7.39 3.88 19.41
N GLY A 171 -6.15 3.48 19.08
CA GLY A 171 -5.87 2.11 18.65
C GLY A 171 -6.05 1.14 19.82
N ARG A 172 -6.10 -0.16 19.53
CA ARG A 172 -6.05 -1.18 20.58
C ARG A 172 -4.73 -1.01 21.35
N PRO A 173 -4.75 -0.88 22.67
CA PRO A 173 -3.51 -0.86 23.44
C PRO A 173 -2.74 -2.14 23.21
N SER A 174 -1.41 -2.05 23.10
CA SER A 174 -0.56 -3.23 23.06
C SER A 174 -0.68 -3.94 24.41
N ARG A 175 -1.02 -5.23 24.36
CA ARG A 175 -1.03 -6.10 25.54
C ARG A 175 0.28 -6.90 25.54
N SER A 176 1.35 -6.31 26.01
CA SER A 176 2.55 -7.07 26.37
C SER A 176 2.29 -7.82 27.68
N LEU A 177 2.70 -9.07 27.75
CA LEU A 177 2.67 -9.82 28.98
C LEU A 177 3.78 -9.31 29.90
N ASN A 178 3.50 -9.20 31.20
CA ASN A 178 4.55 -9.08 32.21
C ASN A 178 5.18 -10.46 32.46
N LEU A 179 6.24 -10.52 33.27
CA LEU A 179 6.96 -11.76 33.54
C LEU A 179 6.05 -12.84 34.14
N GLU A 180 5.26 -12.49 35.14
CA GLU A 180 4.33 -13.41 35.81
C GLU A 180 3.31 -14.00 34.83
N GLN A 181 2.72 -13.16 33.99
CA GLN A 181 1.79 -13.57 32.95
C GLN A 181 2.46 -14.46 31.89
N ALA A 182 3.70 -14.15 31.52
CA ALA A 182 4.46 -14.95 30.56
C ALA A 182 4.76 -16.35 31.12
N LEU A 183 5.16 -16.43 32.40
CA LEU A 183 5.39 -17.71 33.08
C LEU A 183 4.09 -18.52 33.21
N ALA A 184 2.97 -17.85 33.57
CA ALA A 184 1.68 -18.52 33.64
C ALA A 184 1.22 -19.09 32.30
N VAL A 185 1.45 -18.36 31.17
CA VAL A 185 1.15 -18.87 29.83
C VAL A 185 2.02 -20.08 29.48
N LEU A 186 3.33 -20.02 29.79
CA LEU A 186 4.24 -21.16 29.55
C LEU A 186 3.82 -22.38 30.35
N ASP A 187 3.42 -22.19 31.62
CA ASP A 187 3.00 -23.28 32.49
C ASP A 187 1.67 -23.88 32.02
N ALA A 188 0.69 -23.06 31.70
CA ALA A 188 -0.60 -23.52 31.18
C ALA A 188 -0.50 -24.24 29.83
N ALA A 189 0.52 -23.94 29.03
CA ALA A 189 0.74 -24.58 27.74
C ALA A 189 1.41 -25.93 27.84
N LYS A 190 2.06 -26.26 28.97
CA LYS A 190 2.76 -27.53 29.15
C LYS A 190 1.81 -28.73 28.99
N GLY A 191 2.24 -29.72 28.21
CA GLY A 191 1.42 -30.88 27.88
C GLY A 191 0.45 -30.73 26.72
N GLU A 192 0.08 -29.51 26.40
CA GLU A 192 -0.80 -29.21 25.29
C GLU A 192 -0.13 -29.44 23.91
N ARG A 193 -0.94 -29.64 22.88
CA ARG A 193 -0.45 -29.87 21.50
C ARG A 193 0.50 -28.78 21.00
N LEU A 194 0.23 -27.53 21.35
CA LEU A 194 1.00 -26.36 20.88
C LEU A 194 2.08 -25.91 21.87
N TRP A 195 2.33 -26.68 22.93
CA TRP A 195 3.39 -26.38 23.89
C TRP A 195 4.74 -26.05 23.26
N PRO A 196 5.30 -26.88 22.33
CA PRO A 196 6.57 -26.56 21.70
C PRO A 196 6.55 -25.28 20.88
N TYR A 197 5.41 -24.99 20.25
CA TYR A 197 5.22 -23.75 19.51
C TYR A 197 5.25 -22.53 20.44
N VAL A 198 4.52 -22.58 21.55
CA VAL A 198 4.48 -21.51 22.56
C VAL A 198 5.86 -21.28 23.15
N ALA A 199 6.53 -22.36 23.60
CA ALA A 199 7.87 -22.29 24.20
C ALA A 199 8.89 -21.62 23.25
N VAL A 200 8.99 -22.11 22.02
CA VAL A 200 9.97 -21.59 21.05
C VAL A 200 9.61 -20.16 20.62
N SER A 201 8.32 -19.85 20.43
CA SER A 201 7.91 -18.50 20.02
C SER A 201 8.12 -17.47 21.12
N MET A 202 7.79 -17.79 22.37
CA MET A 202 7.92 -16.84 23.49
C MET A 202 9.38 -16.68 23.94
N LEU A 203 10.10 -17.78 24.10
CA LEU A 203 11.45 -17.75 24.61
C LEU A 203 12.51 -17.40 23.56
N GLY A 204 12.27 -17.78 22.30
CA GLY A 204 13.14 -17.44 21.17
C GLY A 204 12.77 -16.14 20.44
N GLY A 205 11.66 -15.52 20.76
CA GLY A 205 11.20 -14.30 20.08
C GLY A 205 10.95 -14.48 18.59
N ILE A 206 10.50 -15.67 18.17
CA ILE A 206 10.25 -16.01 16.76
C ILE A 206 8.86 -15.49 16.37
N ARG A 207 8.78 -14.81 15.22
CA ARG A 207 7.48 -14.34 14.72
C ARG A 207 6.62 -15.53 14.27
N THR A 208 5.30 -15.42 14.44
CA THR A 208 4.33 -16.45 14.03
C THR A 208 4.57 -16.98 12.61
N GLU A 209 4.87 -16.11 11.65
CA GLU A 209 5.11 -16.49 10.26
C GLU A 209 6.46 -17.19 10.07
N GLU A 210 7.47 -16.88 10.88
CA GLU A 210 8.78 -17.51 10.90
C GLU A 210 8.68 -18.92 11.55
N ALA A 211 8.01 -19.01 12.70
CA ALA A 211 7.80 -20.28 13.38
C ALA A 211 7.04 -21.30 12.49
N ARG A 212 6.00 -20.86 11.79
CA ARG A 212 5.23 -21.72 10.87
C ARG A 212 6.03 -22.20 9.65
N ALA A 213 7.12 -21.51 9.31
CA ALA A 213 8.00 -21.88 8.19
C ALA A 213 9.27 -22.62 8.66
N LEU A 214 9.49 -22.74 9.98
CA LEU A 214 10.69 -23.35 10.57
C LEU A 214 10.79 -24.83 10.19
N ARG A 215 11.96 -25.24 9.76
CA ARG A 215 12.26 -26.63 9.38
C ARG A 215 13.20 -27.28 10.38
N TRP A 216 13.13 -28.60 10.51
CA TRP A 216 14.06 -29.37 11.35
C TRP A 216 15.52 -29.22 10.91
N SER A 217 15.79 -29.04 9.63
CA SER A 217 17.13 -28.73 9.10
C SER A 217 17.70 -27.38 9.57
N GLU A 218 16.88 -26.53 10.20
CA GLU A 218 17.24 -25.22 10.71
C GLU A 218 17.30 -25.20 12.26
N VAL A 219 17.20 -26.38 12.91
CA VAL A 219 17.22 -26.55 14.36
C VAL A 219 18.34 -27.51 14.73
N ASP A 220 19.26 -27.08 15.59
CA ASP A 220 20.25 -27.90 16.21
C ASP A 220 19.87 -28.10 17.70
N LEU A 221 19.41 -29.30 18.04
CA LEU A 221 18.97 -29.65 19.39
C LEU A 221 20.14 -29.92 20.35
N GLU A 222 21.34 -30.20 19.83
CA GLU A 222 22.52 -30.41 20.67
C GLU A 222 23.18 -29.08 21.03
N ALA A 223 23.34 -28.20 20.06
CA ALA A 223 23.80 -26.83 20.29
C ALA A 223 22.73 -25.91 20.90
N GLY A 224 21.46 -26.32 20.92
CA GLY A 224 20.34 -25.49 21.37
C GLY A 224 20.12 -24.26 20.50
N THR A 225 20.36 -24.37 19.19
CA THR A 225 20.26 -23.23 18.28
C THR A 225 19.13 -23.37 17.24
N VAL A 226 18.58 -22.24 16.84
CA VAL A 226 17.57 -22.11 15.77
C VAL A 226 18.01 -21.07 14.76
N ALA A 227 17.95 -21.45 13.49
CA ALA A 227 18.20 -20.55 12.36
C ALA A 227 16.90 -20.13 11.73
N VAL A 228 16.62 -18.82 11.67
CA VAL A 228 15.43 -18.26 11.05
C VAL A 228 15.81 -17.65 9.71
N TYR A 229 15.56 -18.36 8.63
CA TYR A 229 15.84 -17.93 7.26
C TYR A 229 14.58 -17.72 6.43
N ARG A 230 13.42 -18.21 6.88
CA ARG A 230 12.17 -18.29 6.10
C ARG A 230 10.95 -17.75 6.85
N SER A 231 9.90 -17.47 6.10
CA SER A 231 8.56 -17.19 6.63
C SER A 231 7.50 -17.71 5.67
N VAL A 232 6.26 -17.90 6.14
CA VAL A 232 5.11 -18.32 5.31
C VAL A 232 4.55 -17.19 4.46
N ARG A 233 5.39 -16.29 3.97
CA ARG A 233 5.01 -15.24 3.02
C ARG A 233 5.07 -15.76 1.59
N GLY A 234 4.42 -15.05 0.66
CA GLY A 234 4.35 -15.48 -0.74
C GLY A 234 5.70 -15.73 -1.41
N THR A 235 6.78 -15.09 -0.94
CA THR A 235 8.14 -15.31 -1.41
C THR A 235 8.87 -16.45 -0.67
N GLY A 236 8.31 -16.97 0.42
CA GLY A 236 9.00 -17.94 1.31
C GLY A 236 10.13 -17.34 2.14
N GLU A 237 10.40 -16.03 2.02
CA GLU A 237 11.51 -15.35 2.69
C GLU A 237 11.06 -14.56 3.92
N THR A 238 12.00 -14.22 4.81
CA THR A 238 11.74 -13.31 5.94
C THR A 238 11.37 -11.91 5.43
N LYS A 239 10.75 -11.09 6.30
CA LYS A 239 10.27 -9.74 5.95
C LYS A 239 11.37 -8.85 5.34
N THR A 240 12.61 -9.04 5.78
CA THR A 240 13.81 -8.37 5.27
C THR A 240 14.98 -9.34 5.39
N GLU A 241 15.99 -9.18 4.56
CA GLU A 241 17.22 -9.96 4.64
C GLU A 241 17.90 -9.86 6.01
N LYS A 242 17.86 -8.68 6.65
CA LYS A 242 18.31 -8.42 8.02
C LYS A 242 17.54 -9.20 9.11
N SER A 243 16.41 -9.82 8.76
CA SER A 243 15.63 -10.66 9.68
C SER A 243 16.16 -12.09 9.77
N ARG A 244 17.08 -12.48 8.88
CA ARG A 244 17.78 -13.78 8.95
C ARG A 244 18.72 -13.76 10.14
N ARG A 245 18.60 -14.77 11.00
CA ARG A 245 19.39 -14.85 12.24
C ARG A 245 19.50 -16.28 12.71
N VAL A 246 20.61 -16.57 13.42
CA VAL A 246 20.80 -17.78 14.20
C VAL A 246 20.94 -17.36 15.67
N PHE A 247 20.29 -18.03 16.58
CA PHE A 247 20.33 -17.70 18.00
C PHE A 247 20.10 -18.95 18.87
N GLN A 248 20.60 -18.90 20.10
CA GLN A 248 20.35 -19.93 21.10
C GLN A 248 18.92 -19.78 21.65
N ILE A 249 18.30 -20.93 21.91
CA ILE A 249 17.05 -21.01 22.64
C ILE A 249 17.30 -21.62 24.02
N PRO A 250 16.55 -21.23 25.08
CA PRO A 250 16.67 -21.79 26.41
C PRO A 250 16.36 -23.30 26.44
N ASP A 251 16.94 -24.01 27.40
CA ASP A 251 16.78 -25.46 27.59
C ASP A 251 15.33 -25.93 27.60
N LEU A 252 14.45 -25.13 28.21
CA LEU A 252 13.02 -25.41 28.23
C LEU A 252 12.41 -25.53 26.83
N ALA A 253 12.84 -24.67 25.88
CA ALA A 253 12.42 -24.74 24.49
C ALA A 253 13.06 -25.92 23.75
N VAL A 254 14.32 -26.22 24.04
CA VAL A 254 15.02 -27.42 23.52
C VAL A 254 14.29 -28.68 23.92
N GLN A 255 13.94 -28.82 25.22
CA GLN A 255 13.19 -29.97 25.75
C GLN A 255 11.82 -30.11 25.06
N ALA A 256 11.09 -28.99 24.91
CA ALA A 256 9.83 -29.01 24.21
C ALA A 256 9.96 -29.47 22.74
N LEU A 257 11.06 -29.10 22.06
CA LEU A 257 11.34 -29.56 20.70
C LEU A 257 11.72 -31.03 20.64
N ARG A 258 12.49 -31.54 21.60
CA ARG A 258 12.83 -32.97 21.71
C ARG A 258 11.57 -33.82 21.89
N GLU A 259 10.63 -33.40 22.75
CA GLU A 259 9.33 -34.04 22.88
C GLU A 259 8.53 -33.99 21.54
N LEU A 260 8.60 -32.88 20.83
CA LEU A 260 7.89 -32.71 19.55
C LEU A 260 8.43 -33.70 18.50
N VAL A 261 9.73 -33.92 18.42
CA VAL A 261 10.34 -34.92 17.51
C VAL A 261 9.69 -36.29 17.72
N LEU A 262 9.56 -36.73 18.98
CA LEU A 262 8.96 -38.04 19.32
C LEU A 262 7.47 -38.06 18.93
N LYS A 263 6.71 -37.00 19.26
CA LYS A 263 5.30 -36.88 18.91
C LYS A 263 5.07 -36.88 17.38
N GLN A 264 5.94 -36.21 16.62
CA GLN A 264 5.84 -36.19 15.16
C GLN A 264 6.23 -37.57 14.56
N ALA A 265 7.23 -38.27 15.10
CA ALA A 265 7.57 -39.61 14.65
C ALA A 265 6.37 -40.56 14.81
N ALA A 266 5.72 -40.54 15.96
CA ALA A 266 4.51 -41.32 16.21
C ALA A 266 3.34 -40.93 15.27
N ALA A 267 3.10 -39.64 15.07
CA ALA A 267 2.07 -39.15 14.16
C ALA A 267 2.32 -39.57 12.71
N ARG A 268 3.61 -39.52 12.27
CA ARG A 268 4.03 -39.97 10.94
C ARG A 268 3.78 -41.46 10.73
N ALA A 269 4.15 -42.28 11.71
CA ALA A 269 3.91 -43.73 11.68
C ALA A 269 2.41 -44.04 11.60
N LYS A 270 1.58 -43.33 12.36
CA LYS A 270 0.10 -43.47 12.33
C LYS A 270 -0.52 -43.04 11.00
N ALA A 271 -0.04 -41.93 10.39
CA ALA A 271 -0.57 -41.38 9.16
C ALA A 271 -0.15 -42.21 7.92
N GLY A 272 0.97 -42.92 7.98
CA GLY A 272 1.50 -43.73 6.87
C GLY A 272 1.60 -42.93 5.57
N ALA A 273 0.98 -43.40 4.51
CA ALA A 273 1.00 -42.77 3.18
C ALA A 273 0.28 -41.39 3.13
N ALA A 274 -0.53 -41.06 4.12
CA ALA A 274 -1.20 -39.74 4.17
C ALA A 274 -0.27 -38.65 4.74
N TRP A 275 0.91 -38.99 5.27
CA TRP A 275 1.86 -38.03 5.78
C TRP A 275 2.49 -37.20 4.66
N LYS A 276 2.52 -35.86 4.83
CA LYS A 276 3.16 -34.92 3.90
C LYS A 276 4.56 -34.56 4.41
N GLU A 277 5.58 -34.99 3.70
CA GLU A 277 6.97 -34.73 4.05
C GLU A 277 7.39 -33.29 3.69
N ASN A 278 7.28 -32.38 4.63
CA ASN A 278 7.62 -30.97 4.47
C ASN A 278 8.80 -30.52 5.34
N ASN A 279 9.36 -31.42 6.16
CA ASN A 279 10.43 -31.14 7.12
C ASN A 279 10.10 -29.99 8.10
N LEU A 280 8.81 -29.70 8.37
CA LEU A 280 8.37 -28.60 9.22
C LEU A 280 8.45 -28.99 10.70
N VAL A 281 8.97 -28.08 11.54
CA VAL A 281 8.95 -28.22 13.00
C VAL A 281 7.51 -28.16 13.51
N PHE A 282 6.76 -27.18 13.07
CA PHE A 282 5.36 -27.01 13.45
C PHE A 282 4.44 -27.29 12.26
N CYS A 283 3.73 -28.41 12.33
CA CYS A 283 2.89 -28.91 11.24
C CYS A 283 1.52 -29.37 11.74
N THR A 284 0.62 -29.62 10.80
CA THR A 284 -0.68 -30.27 11.07
C THR A 284 -0.48 -31.76 11.43
N ALA A 285 -1.53 -32.45 11.85
CA ALA A 285 -1.48 -33.88 12.18
C ALA A 285 -1.03 -34.79 11.02
N LEU A 286 -1.07 -34.31 9.79
CA LEU A 286 -0.61 -35.00 8.57
C LEU A 286 0.68 -34.43 7.99
N GLY A 287 1.49 -33.68 8.76
CA GLY A 287 2.75 -33.10 8.30
C GLY A 287 2.62 -31.86 7.39
N GLY A 288 1.41 -31.38 7.13
CA GLY A 288 1.16 -30.20 6.30
C GLY A 288 1.43 -28.88 7.02
N PRO A 289 1.52 -27.75 6.29
CA PRO A 289 1.72 -26.44 6.90
C PRO A 289 0.54 -26.02 7.76
N MET A 290 0.82 -25.36 8.89
CA MET A 290 -0.18 -24.75 9.76
C MET A 290 -0.67 -23.42 9.20
N TYR A 291 -1.95 -23.12 9.33
CA TYR A 291 -2.52 -21.80 9.03
C TYR A 291 -2.43 -20.87 10.24
N ALA A 292 -2.55 -19.56 10.01
CA ALA A 292 -2.53 -18.58 11.10
C ALA A 292 -3.70 -18.77 12.08
N THR A 293 -4.82 -19.31 11.61
CA THR A 293 -5.98 -19.69 12.42
C THR A 293 -5.67 -20.81 13.41
N ASP A 294 -4.87 -21.81 13.00
CA ASP A 294 -4.53 -22.97 13.82
C ASP A 294 -3.69 -22.59 15.07
N VAL A 295 -3.02 -21.41 14.98
CA VAL A 295 -2.20 -20.88 16.07
C VAL A 295 -2.98 -19.86 16.92
N ARG A 296 -4.04 -19.26 16.38
CA ARG A 296 -4.86 -18.24 17.08
C ARG A 296 -6.02 -18.82 17.89
N SER A 297 -6.33 -20.07 17.70
CA SER A 297 -7.42 -20.79 18.41
C SER A 297 -6.93 -21.44 19.71
N LEU A 298 -5.94 -20.83 20.35
CA LEU A 298 -5.46 -21.12 21.71
C LEU A 298 -6.27 -20.39 22.75
#